data_a586d65269fd38c1979ba1b9108693a1
#
_entry.id   a586d65269fd38c1979ba1b9108693a1
#
_cell.length_a   1.000
_cell.length_b   1.000
_cell.length_c   1.000
_cell.angle_alpha   90.00
_cell.angle_beta   90.00
_cell.angle_gamma   90.00
#
_symmetry.space_group_name_H-M   'P 1'
#
loop_
_entity.id
_entity.type
_entity.pdbx_description
1 polymer ?
#
loop_
_entity_poly.entity_id
_entity_poly.type
_entity_poly.pdbx_seq_one_letter_code
_entity_poly.pdbx_strand_id
1 'polypeptide(L)'
;MRPILFHIGEIGVPSFWVAALLGFYVAFLVIRREVRRRGYGDELAYDLVLYTYIGGWVGARLFLIPTGWQYFTEDPVAFLLSSSGWVWYGGLIGGTAAAWLLARRRALPLLVLADITAPALAVGLGIGRIGCQLAGDGDYGVPTDLPWGMSYPNGVVPTTERVHPAPIYEMLACFAIFAYLWRRRLAEPPPGDLIGRYCVLAAVARFAIECVRRNPAWLLGLTTAQWMSGGVAAAGVLLLRHTTDAAAAPQEAGVGASDAP
;
A
#
# COMPACT_ATOMS: atom_id res chain seq x y z
N MET A 1 12.76 -21.47 -3.05
CA MET A 1 12.34 -20.71 -1.86
C MET A 1 13.48 -20.60 -0.89
N ARG A 2 13.61 -19.46 -0.26
CA ARG A 2 14.59 -19.20 0.81
C ARG A 2 13.90 -18.40 1.93
N PRO A 3 13.11 -19.06 2.79
CA PRO A 3 12.43 -18.39 3.90
C PRO A 3 13.40 -17.64 4.82
N ILE A 4 14.58 -18.22 5.02
CA ILE A 4 15.71 -17.60 5.74
C ILE A 4 16.82 -17.32 4.71
N LEU A 5 17.25 -16.04 4.62
CA LEU A 5 18.31 -15.64 3.69
C LEU A 5 19.70 -16.04 4.19
N PHE A 6 19.98 -15.77 5.46
CA PHE A 6 21.25 -16.07 6.13
C PHE A 6 21.04 -16.13 7.65
N HIS A 7 22.06 -16.61 8.37
CA HIS A 7 22.06 -16.64 9.83
C HIS A 7 23.12 -15.70 10.38
N ILE A 8 22.80 -15.05 11.50
CA ILE A 8 23.74 -14.29 12.32
C ILE A 8 23.81 -15.02 13.67
N GLY A 9 24.84 -15.88 13.83
CA GLY A 9 24.88 -16.83 14.93
C GLY A 9 23.68 -17.80 14.85
N GLU A 10 22.92 -17.93 15.93
CA GLU A 10 21.71 -18.78 15.98
C GLU A 10 20.45 -18.12 15.39
N ILE A 11 20.52 -16.84 15.05
CA ILE A 11 19.35 -16.08 14.58
C ILE A 11 19.27 -16.17 13.05
N GLY A 12 18.23 -16.85 12.55
CA GLY A 12 17.89 -16.83 11.12
C GLY A 12 17.22 -15.52 10.72
N VAL A 13 17.71 -14.87 9.65
CA VAL A 13 17.14 -13.63 9.11
C VAL A 13 16.13 -13.98 8.02
N PRO A 14 14.79 -13.77 8.29
CA PRO A 14 13.76 -14.11 7.32
C PRO A 14 13.80 -13.21 6.08
N SER A 15 13.62 -13.80 4.91
CA SER A 15 13.62 -13.11 3.62
C SER A 15 12.52 -12.04 3.52
N PHE A 16 11.36 -12.32 4.13
CA PHE A 16 10.24 -11.39 4.18
C PHE A 16 10.62 -10.06 4.85
N TRP A 17 11.28 -10.12 6.02
CA TRP A 17 11.65 -8.90 6.75
C TRP A 17 12.70 -8.07 6.02
N VAL A 18 13.66 -8.74 5.35
CA VAL A 18 14.66 -8.03 4.53
C VAL A 18 13.99 -7.34 3.35
N ALA A 19 13.07 -8.02 2.65
CA ALA A 19 12.32 -7.42 1.55
C ALA A 19 11.41 -6.29 2.05
N ALA A 20 10.75 -6.45 3.19
CA ALA A 20 9.93 -5.40 3.78
C ALA A 20 10.74 -4.15 4.12
N LEU A 21 11.89 -4.30 4.78
CA LEU A 21 12.80 -3.19 5.09
C LEU A 21 13.32 -2.51 3.83
N LEU A 22 13.69 -3.28 2.80
CA LEU A 22 14.11 -2.74 1.51
C LEU A 22 12.96 -1.98 0.84
N GLY A 23 11.74 -2.52 0.90
CA GLY A 23 10.55 -1.87 0.37
C GLY A 23 10.26 -0.54 1.04
N PHE A 24 10.37 -0.47 2.37
CA PHE A 24 10.24 0.77 3.14
C PHE A 24 11.34 1.77 2.77
N TYR A 25 12.59 1.33 2.66
CA TYR A 25 13.71 2.19 2.30
C TYR A 25 13.54 2.77 0.89
N VAL A 26 13.19 1.95 -0.10
CA VAL A 26 12.95 2.42 -1.47
C VAL A 26 11.74 3.35 -1.52
N ALA A 27 10.65 3.04 -0.82
CA ALA A 27 9.48 3.91 -0.70
C ALA A 27 9.87 5.28 -0.11
N PHE A 28 10.68 5.31 0.95
CA PHE A 28 11.22 6.56 1.51
C PHE A 28 12.03 7.36 0.48
N LEU A 29 12.91 6.72 -0.29
CA LEU A 29 13.70 7.40 -1.32
C LEU A 29 12.81 8.01 -2.42
N VAL A 30 11.74 7.30 -2.79
CA VAL A 30 10.74 7.77 -3.76
C VAL A 30 9.99 8.97 -3.21
N ILE A 31 9.51 8.92 -1.96
CA ILE A 31 8.85 10.03 -1.27
C ILE A 31 9.78 11.23 -1.20
N ARG A 32 11.03 11.05 -0.73
CA ARG A 32 12.01 12.12 -0.60
C ARG A 32 12.29 12.80 -1.93
N ARG A 33 12.43 12.03 -3.02
CA ARG A 33 12.63 12.58 -4.36
C ARG A 33 11.42 13.37 -4.83
N GLU A 34 10.20 12.93 -4.54
CA GLU A 34 8.98 13.61 -4.94
C GLU A 34 8.73 14.87 -4.10
N VAL A 35 9.01 14.83 -2.81
CA VAL A 35 8.98 15.99 -1.90
C VAL A 35 9.89 17.08 -2.40
N ARG A 36 11.14 16.74 -2.71
CA ARG A 36 12.12 17.70 -3.27
C ARG A 36 11.70 18.26 -4.63
N ARG A 37 11.16 17.41 -5.51
CA ARG A 37 10.66 17.84 -6.84
C ARG A 37 9.56 18.89 -6.71
N ARG A 38 8.72 18.78 -5.69
CA ARG A 38 7.62 19.72 -5.41
C ARG A 38 8.06 20.95 -4.60
N GLY A 39 9.36 21.11 -4.32
CA GLY A 39 9.91 22.26 -3.60
C GLY A 39 9.76 22.21 -2.08
N TYR A 40 9.39 21.04 -1.50
CA TYR A 40 9.34 20.89 -0.06
C TYR A 40 10.69 20.43 0.51
N GLY A 41 10.96 20.75 1.79
CA GLY A 41 12.15 20.30 2.51
C GLY A 41 12.13 18.80 2.82
N ASP A 42 13.31 18.21 3.01
CA ASP A 42 13.46 16.77 3.33
C ASP A 42 12.73 16.37 4.61
N GLU A 43 12.52 17.27 5.54
CA GLU A 43 11.82 17.06 6.81
C GLU A 43 10.41 16.52 6.56
N LEU A 44 9.74 16.96 5.48
CA LEU A 44 8.42 16.46 5.13
C LEU A 44 8.45 14.98 4.78
N ALA A 45 9.51 14.49 4.12
CA ALA A 45 9.65 13.07 3.80
C ALA A 45 9.86 12.22 5.06
N TYR A 46 10.70 12.68 5.98
CA TYR A 46 10.93 12.01 7.27
C TYR A 46 9.64 11.97 8.11
N ASP A 47 8.98 13.12 8.24
CA ASP A 47 7.71 13.21 8.98
C ASP A 47 6.65 12.29 8.38
N LEU A 48 6.47 12.32 7.06
CA LEU A 48 5.45 11.54 6.39
C LEU A 48 5.65 10.04 6.62
N VAL A 49 6.88 9.54 6.48
CA VAL A 49 7.19 8.13 6.73
C VAL A 49 7.05 7.80 8.22
N LEU A 50 7.56 8.63 9.11
CA LEU A 50 7.49 8.39 10.56
C LEU A 50 6.04 8.38 11.07
N TYR A 51 5.25 9.40 10.69
CA TYR A 51 3.85 9.51 11.10
C TYR A 51 3.00 8.34 10.58
N THR A 52 3.15 8.02 9.29
CA THR A 52 2.38 6.92 8.69
C THR A 52 2.80 5.56 9.23
N TYR A 53 4.10 5.34 9.50
CA TYR A 53 4.59 4.12 10.11
C TYR A 53 4.06 3.94 11.54
N ILE A 54 4.22 4.96 12.39
CA ILE A 54 3.72 4.91 13.78
C ILE A 54 2.19 4.78 13.79
N GLY A 55 1.50 5.59 13.01
CA GLY A 55 0.03 5.54 12.92
C GLY A 55 -0.47 4.19 12.40
N GLY A 56 0.20 3.64 11.39
CA GLY A 56 -0.10 2.31 10.87
C GLY A 56 0.14 1.21 11.89
N TRP A 57 1.26 1.27 12.60
CA TRP A 57 1.58 0.32 13.68
C TRP A 57 0.54 0.37 14.81
N VAL A 58 0.24 1.56 15.33
CA VAL A 58 -0.76 1.77 16.37
C VAL A 58 -2.14 1.33 15.90
N GLY A 59 -2.54 1.74 14.69
CA GLY A 59 -3.84 1.37 14.14
C GLY A 59 -4.01 -0.15 13.97
N ALA A 60 -2.99 -0.84 13.44
CA ALA A 60 -3.02 -2.29 13.30
C ALA A 60 -3.19 -3.01 14.64
N ARG A 61 -2.65 -2.46 15.72
CA ARG A 61 -2.78 -2.98 17.09
C ARG A 61 -4.13 -2.66 17.71
N LEU A 62 -4.60 -1.43 17.60
CA LEU A 62 -5.90 -1.04 18.16
C LEU A 62 -7.05 -1.83 17.54
N PHE A 63 -6.98 -2.12 16.25
CA PHE A 63 -7.98 -2.94 15.55
C PHE A 63 -7.95 -4.43 15.94
N LEU A 64 -6.91 -4.88 16.61
CA LEU A 64 -6.86 -6.24 17.16
C LEU A 64 -7.67 -6.37 18.45
N ILE A 65 -7.87 -5.28 19.20
CA ILE A 65 -8.54 -5.30 20.51
C ILE A 65 -9.94 -5.95 20.48
N PRO A 66 -10.85 -5.61 19.52
CA PRO A 66 -12.18 -6.22 19.49
C PRO A 66 -12.17 -7.74 19.31
N THR A 67 -11.19 -8.26 18.56
CA THR A 67 -11.08 -9.72 18.30
C THR A 67 -10.33 -10.46 19.40
N GLY A 68 -9.49 -9.77 20.15
CA GLY A 68 -8.69 -10.32 21.26
C GLY A 68 -9.05 -9.74 22.63
N TRP A 69 -10.30 -9.34 22.84
CA TRP A 69 -10.75 -8.61 24.04
C TRP A 69 -10.38 -9.30 25.36
N GLN A 70 -10.52 -10.62 25.44
CA GLN A 70 -10.17 -11.38 26.64
C GLN A 70 -8.69 -11.25 27.00
N TYR A 71 -7.80 -11.44 26.01
CA TYR A 71 -6.35 -11.30 26.21
C TYR A 71 -5.94 -9.86 26.51
N PHE A 72 -6.64 -8.88 25.91
CA PHE A 72 -6.40 -7.47 26.19
C PHE A 72 -6.77 -7.10 27.64
N THR A 73 -7.86 -7.64 28.18
CA THR A 73 -8.27 -7.37 29.57
C THR A 73 -7.40 -8.05 30.63
N GLU A 74 -6.75 -9.17 30.27
CA GLU A 74 -5.82 -9.88 31.15
C GLU A 74 -4.47 -9.15 31.29
N ASP A 75 -3.86 -8.77 30.18
CA ASP A 75 -2.61 -8.00 30.15
C ASP A 75 -2.57 -7.06 28.93
N PRO A 76 -3.05 -5.81 29.05
CA PRO A 76 -3.08 -4.84 27.96
C PRO A 76 -1.70 -4.52 27.39
N VAL A 77 -0.67 -4.49 28.23
CA VAL A 77 0.68 -4.11 27.80
C VAL A 77 1.31 -5.24 26.98
N ALA A 78 1.28 -6.47 27.49
CA ALA A 78 1.78 -7.63 26.78
C ALA A 78 1.02 -7.85 25.48
N PHE A 79 -0.31 -7.66 25.48
CA PHE A 79 -1.14 -7.74 24.27
C PHE A 79 -0.72 -6.74 23.20
N LEU A 80 -0.56 -5.47 23.54
CA LEU A 80 -0.18 -4.42 22.61
C LEU A 80 1.27 -4.54 22.11
N LEU A 81 2.18 -5.07 22.94
CA LEU A 81 3.59 -5.24 22.60
C LEU A 81 3.91 -6.61 21.96
N SER A 82 2.95 -7.54 21.94
CA SER A 82 3.18 -8.87 21.37
C SER A 82 3.62 -8.79 19.89
N SER A 83 4.45 -9.71 19.43
CA SER A 83 4.91 -9.77 18.05
C SER A 83 3.89 -10.41 17.09
N SER A 84 2.84 -11.02 17.61
CA SER A 84 1.81 -11.74 16.85
C SER A 84 0.53 -10.89 16.68
N GLY A 85 -0.16 -11.10 15.56
CA GLY A 85 -1.44 -10.47 15.27
C GLY A 85 -1.30 -9.01 14.78
N TRP A 86 -1.57 -8.82 13.50
CA TRP A 86 -1.60 -7.49 12.87
C TRP A 86 -2.85 -7.40 12.00
N VAL A 87 -3.66 -6.39 12.21
CA VAL A 87 -4.86 -6.16 11.38
C VAL A 87 -4.51 -5.16 10.30
N TRP A 88 -4.43 -5.63 9.06
CA TRP A 88 -4.03 -4.79 7.92
C TRP A 88 -4.93 -3.54 7.77
N TYR A 89 -6.24 -3.69 7.97
CA TYR A 89 -7.20 -2.57 7.90
C TYR A 89 -6.94 -1.51 8.97
N GLY A 90 -6.60 -1.94 10.17
CA GLY A 90 -6.21 -1.03 11.24
C GLY A 90 -4.97 -0.22 10.87
N GLY A 91 -3.99 -0.88 10.25
CA GLY A 91 -2.79 -0.24 9.73
C GLY A 91 -3.08 0.81 8.66
N LEU A 92 -3.97 0.49 7.71
CA LEU A 92 -4.38 1.42 6.67
C LEU A 92 -5.11 2.66 7.24
N ILE A 93 -6.06 2.44 8.13
CA ILE A 93 -6.82 3.53 8.78
C ILE A 93 -5.91 4.39 9.63
N GLY A 94 -5.08 3.77 10.49
CA GLY A 94 -4.15 4.48 11.36
C GLY A 94 -3.09 5.27 10.59
N GLY A 95 -2.51 4.67 9.54
CA GLY A 95 -1.55 5.35 8.66
C GLY A 95 -2.19 6.53 7.91
N THR A 96 -3.41 6.35 7.40
CA THR A 96 -4.15 7.43 6.72
C THR A 96 -4.52 8.56 7.70
N ALA A 97 -4.96 8.23 8.90
CA ALA A 97 -5.27 9.22 9.95
C ALA A 97 -4.01 10.01 10.35
N ALA A 98 -2.86 9.34 10.46
CA ALA A 98 -1.59 9.98 10.75
C ALA A 98 -1.12 10.91 9.61
N ALA A 99 -1.29 10.49 8.34
CA ALA A 99 -1.03 11.35 7.19
C ALA A 99 -1.95 12.58 7.17
N TRP A 100 -3.22 12.40 7.52
CA TRP A 100 -4.16 13.50 7.66
C TRP A 100 -3.76 14.48 8.78
N LEU A 101 -3.34 13.95 9.94
CA LEU A 101 -2.84 14.76 11.05
C LEU A 101 -1.61 15.57 10.64
N LEU A 102 -0.66 14.95 9.92
CA LEU A 102 0.52 15.62 9.38
C LEU A 102 0.13 16.72 8.39
N ALA A 103 -0.81 16.44 7.47
CA ALA A 103 -1.35 17.41 6.53
C ALA A 103 -1.89 18.65 7.26
N ARG A 104 -2.69 18.43 8.33
CA ARG A 104 -3.20 19.51 9.18
C ARG A 104 -2.10 20.31 9.87
N ARG A 105 -1.10 19.62 10.45
CA ARG A 105 0.02 20.27 11.16
C ARG A 105 0.92 21.09 10.25
N ARG A 106 1.12 20.63 9.02
CA ARG A 106 1.97 21.28 8.01
C ARG A 106 1.18 22.26 7.11
N ALA A 107 -0.12 22.43 7.34
CA ALA A 107 -1.02 23.24 6.51
C ALA A 107 -0.96 22.87 5.02
N LEU A 108 -0.82 21.56 4.71
CA LEU A 108 -0.77 21.02 3.36
C LEU A 108 -2.07 20.32 3.00
N PRO A 109 -2.54 20.42 1.73
CA PRO A 109 -3.68 19.62 1.28
C PRO A 109 -3.35 18.11 1.38
N LEU A 110 -4.26 17.34 1.97
CA LEU A 110 -4.08 15.88 2.12
C LEU A 110 -3.82 15.19 0.78
N LEU A 111 -4.50 15.62 -0.29
CA LEU A 111 -4.33 15.05 -1.62
C LEU A 111 -2.92 15.24 -2.20
N VAL A 112 -2.22 16.32 -1.81
CA VAL A 112 -0.82 16.52 -2.19
C VAL A 112 0.06 15.46 -1.52
N LEU A 113 -0.13 15.19 -0.22
CA LEU A 113 0.61 14.13 0.47
C LEU A 113 0.26 12.75 -0.07
N ALA A 114 -1.01 12.51 -0.38
CA ALA A 114 -1.46 11.25 -0.99
C ALA A 114 -0.82 11.02 -2.37
N ASP A 115 -0.72 12.05 -3.20
CA ASP A 115 -0.05 11.96 -4.50
C ASP A 115 1.47 11.72 -4.38
N ILE A 116 2.11 12.32 -3.37
CA ILE A 116 3.53 12.06 -3.06
C ILE A 116 3.74 10.59 -2.69
N THR A 117 2.81 10.01 -1.95
CA THR A 117 2.91 8.61 -1.49
C THR A 117 2.50 7.58 -2.53
N ALA A 118 1.63 7.91 -3.49
CA ALA A 118 1.07 6.95 -4.44
C ALA A 118 2.11 6.08 -5.18
N PRO A 119 3.17 6.64 -5.80
CA PRO A 119 4.20 5.81 -6.44
C PRO A 119 5.04 5.03 -5.41
N ALA A 120 5.24 5.58 -4.21
CA ALA A 120 5.98 4.91 -3.14
C ALA A 120 5.24 3.68 -2.61
N LEU A 121 3.91 3.75 -2.47
CA LEU A 121 3.07 2.61 -2.11
C LEU A 121 3.18 1.48 -3.14
N ALA A 122 3.15 1.82 -4.43
CA ALA A 122 3.28 0.83 -5.49
C ALA A 122 4.63 0.10 -5.44
N VAL A 123 5.75 0.81 -5.40
CA VAL A 123 7.07 0.19 -5.41
C VAL A 123 7.35 -0.56 -4.10
N GLY A 124 6.97 0.00 -2.96
CA GLY A 124 7.16 -0.63 -1.65
C GLY A 124 6.40 -1.94 -1.54
N LEU A 125 5.13 -1.98 -1.98
CA LEU A 125 4.35 -3.21 -2.04
C LEU A 125 4.96 -4.24 -3.00
N GLY A 126 5.40 -3.81 -4.20
CA GLY A 126 6.04 -4.69 -5.18
C GLY A 126 7.29 -5.38 -4.61
N ILE A 127 8.14 -4.62 -3.90
CA ILE A 127 9.32 -5.19 -3.22
C ILE A 127 8.89 -6.12 -2.08
N GLY A 128 7.86 -5.77 -1.31
CA GLY A 128 7.30 -6.64 -0.27
C GLY A 128 6.86 -8.00 -0.83
N ARG A 129 6.26 -8.03 -2.04
CA ARG A 129 5.86 -9.27 -2.71
C ARG A 129 7.03 -10.17 -3.13
N ILE A 130 8.22 -9.61 -3.33
CA ILE A 130 9.44 -10.43 -3.47
C ILE A 130 9.68 -11.21 -2.17
N GLY A 131 9.46 -10.58 -1.03
CA GLY A 131 9.57 -11.24 0.28
C GLY A 131 8.59 -12.40 0.44
N CYS A 132 7.31 -12.21 0.10
CA CYS A 132 6.29 -13.26 0.11
C CYS A 132 6.69 -14.43 -0.82
N GLN A 133 7.18 -14.13 -2.03
CA GLN A 133 7.64 -15.13 -2.99
C GLN A 133 8.83 -15.93 -2.46
N LEU A 134 9.80 -15.29 -1.84
CA LEU A 134 10.98 -15.96 -1.26
C LEU A 134 10.63 -16.78 -0.03
N ALA A 135 9.74 -16.26 0.82
CA ALA A 135 9.29 -16.95 2.02
C ALA A 135 8.41 -18.16 1.70
N GLY A 136 7.63 -18.11 0.62
CA GLY A 136 6.61 -19.12 0.34
C GLY A 136 5.57 -19.17 1.46
N ASP A 137 5.03 -17.99 1.83
CA ASP A 137 4.20 -17.76 3.00
C ASP A 137 2.73 -18.16 2.84
N GLY A 138 2.38 -18.84 1.74
CA GLY A 138 1.02 -19.29 1.46
C GLY A 138 0.22 -18.34 0.58
N ASP A 139 0.79 -17.21 0.19
CA ASP A 139 0.14 -16.21 -0.67
C ASP A 139 -0.01 -16.65 -2.14
N TYR A 140 0.45 -17.85 -2.49
CA TYR A 140 0.28 -18.45 -3.81
C TYR A 140 -1.18 -18.81 -4.11
N GLY A 141 -1.48 -19.05 -5.40
CA GLY A 141 -2.84 -19.29 -5.88
C GLY A 141 -3.25 -20.76 -5.95
N VAL A 142 -4.33 -21.02 -6.68
CA VAL A 142 -4.86 -22.37 -6.95
C VAL A 142 -3.90 -23.19 -7.83
N PRO A 143 -4.04 -24.53 -7.85
CA PRO A 143 -3.27 -25.40 -8.74
C PRO A 143 -3.41 -24.98 -10.20
N THR A 144 -2.34 -25.15 -10.98
CA THR A 144 -2.30 -24.75 -12.39
C THR A 144 -1.35 -25.62 -13.20
N ASP A 145 -1.72 -25.88 -14.45
CA ASP A 145 -0.89 -26.57 -15.44
C ASP A 145 -0.11 -25.59 -16.33
N LEU A 146 -0.22 -24.30 -16.10
CA LEU A 146 0.50 -23.28 -16.85
C LEU A 146 2.02 -23.47 -16.74
N PRO A 147 2.78 -23.18 -17.81
CA PRO A 147 4.24 -23.45 -17.84
C PRO A 147 5.02 -22.70 -16.77
N TRP A 148 4.52 -21.57 -16.27
CA TRP A 148 5.13 -20.80 -15.20
C TRP A 148 4.56 -21.09 -13.80
N GLY A 149 3.68 -22.12 -13.65
CA GLY A 149 3.23 -22.59 -12.34
C GLY A 149 4.44 -23.03 -11.51
N MET A 150 4.45 -22.73 -10.21
CA MET A 150 5.55 -22.97 -9.29
C MET A 150 5.11 -23.84 -8.12
N SER A 151 6.02 -24.65 -7.57
CA SER A 151 5.84 -25.35 -6.30
C SER A 151 6.70 -24.69 -5.22
N TYR A 152 6.28 -24.83 -3.96
CA TYR A 152 6.90 -24.17 -2.79
C TYR A 152 7.24 -25.20 -1.70
N PRO A 153 8.02 -26.28 -2.00
CA PRO A 153 8.25 -27.38 -1.06
C PRO A 153 8.98 -26.95 0.22
N ASN A 154 9.82 -25.90 0.13
CA ASN A 154 10.59 -25.35 1.24
C ASN A 154 10.06 -24.00 1.73
N GLY A 155 8.79 -23.66 1.43
CA GLY A 155 8.16 -22.45 1.90
C GLY A 155 7.75 -22.53 3.37
N VAL A 156 7.43 -21.38 3.97
CA VAL A 156 6.81 -21.29 5.32
C VAL A 156 5.50 -22.07 5.36
N VAL A 157 4.70 -21.95 4.28
CA VAL A 157 3.53 -22.80 4.01
C VAL A 157 3.87 -23.68 2.81
N PRO A 158 4.30 -24.95 3.01
CA PRO A 158 4.82 -25.76 1.93
C PRO A 158 3.73 -26.31 1.02
N THR A 159 4.01 -26.39 -0.27
CA THR A 159 3.22 -27.17 -1.25
C THR A 159 4.11 -27.76 -2.33
N THR A 160 3.85 -29.02 -2.70
CA THR A 160 4.51 -29.70 -3.82
C THR A 160 3.72 -29.57 -5.12
N GLU A 161 2.45 -29.15 -5.04
CA GLU A 161 1.64 -28.87 -6.21
C GLU A 161 2.16 -27.67 -6.99
N ARG A 162 1.99 -27.69 -8.30
CA ARG A 162 2.21 -26.52 -9.14
C ARG A 162 1.03 -25.58 -9.00
N VAL A 163 1.27 -24.37 -8.52
CA VAL A 163 0.27 -23.36 -8.23
C VAL A 163 0.58 -22.04 -8.94
N HIS A 164 -0.42 -21.18 -9.09
CA HIS A 164 -0.18 -19.82 -9.57
C HIS A 164 0.74 -19.04 -8.62
N PRO A 165 1.87 -18.49 -9.10
CA PRO A 165 2.75 -17.65 -8.27
C PRO A 165 2.15 -16.25 -8.10
N ALA A 166 1.05 -16.14 -7.36
CA ALA A 166 0.32 -14.90 -7.17
C ALA A 166 1.19 -13.74 -6.63
N PRO A 167 2.19 -13.95 -5.74
CA PRO A 167 3.10 -12.89 -5.34
C PRO A 167 3.89 -12.29 -6.51
N ILE A 168 4.26 -13.09 -7.52
CA ILE A 168 4.93 -12.60 -8.74
C ILE A 168 3.98 -11.74 -9.56
N TYR A 169 2.72 -12.14 -9.70
CA TYR A 169 1.74 -11.35 -10.44
C TYR A 169 1.51 -10.00 -9.77
N GLU A 170 1.35 -9.99 -8.44
CA GLU A 170 1.21 -8.75 -7.67
C GLU A 170 2.46 -7.87 -7.77
N MET A 171 3.65 -8.44 -7.68
CA MET A 171 4.92 -7.73 -7.86
C MET A 171 4.99 -7.02 -9.23
N LEU A 172 4.72 -7.75 -10.30
CA LEU A 172 4.75 -7.20 -11.66
C LEU A 172 3.71 -6.09 -11.86
N ALA A 173 2.48 -6.29 -11.38
CA ALA A 173 1.45 -5.28 -11.40
C ALA A 173 1.87 -4.01 -10.63
N CYS A 174 2.42 -4.17 -9.43
CA CYS A 174 2.91 -3.06 -8.62
C CYS A 174 4.02 -2.27 -9.30
N PHE A 175 4.99 -2.95 -9.92
CA PHE A 175 6.06 -2.26 -10.65
C PHE A 175 5.57 -1.58 -11.93
N ALA A 176 4.60 -2.17 -12.63
CA ALA A 176 3.95 -1.52 -13.77
C ALA A 176 3.19 -0.24 -13.35
N ILE A 177 2.43 -0.32 -12.24
CA ILE A 177 1.74 0.83 -11.65
C ILE A 177 2.76 1.89 -11.21
N PHE A 178 3.83 1.50 -10.53
CA PHE A 178 4.91 2.41 -10.16
C PHE A 178 5.48 3.13 -11.38
N ALA A 179 5.87 2.40 -12.41
CA ALA A 179 6.46 2.98 -13.62
C ALA A 179 5.51 3.97 -14.32
N TYR A 180 4.22 3.64 -14.37
CA TYR A 180 3.19 4.52 -14.90
C TYR A 180 3.06 5.81 -14.09
N LEU A 181 2.87 5.71 -12.76
CA LEU A 181 2.73 6.87 -11.88
C LEU A 181 4.00 7.71 -11.84
N TRP A 182 5.17 7.07 -11.86
CA TRP A 182 6.46 7.73 -11.86
C TRP A 182 6.71 8.57 -13.12
N ARG A 183 6.20 8.15 -14.26
CA ARG A 183 6.20 8.95 -15.48
C ARG A 183 5.14 10.04 -15.44
N ARG A 184 3.92 9.68 -15.04
CA ARG A 184 2.76 10.59 -15.01
C ARG A 184 3.00 11.82 -14.14
N ARG A 185 3.72 11.69 -13.02
CA ARG A 185 4.02 12.79 -12.09
C ARG A 185 4.74 13.99 -12.75
N LEU A 186 5.45 13.76 -13.85
CA LEU A 186 6.18 14.81 -14.58
C LEU A 186 5.25 15.76 -15.36
N ALA A 187 4.02 15.35 -15.61
CA ALA A 187 3.00 16.18 -16.23
C ALA A 187 2.31 17.13 -15.23
N GLU A 188 2.78 17.17 -13.98
CA GLU A 188 2.25 18.03 -12.90
C GLU A 188 0.71 17.97 -12.76
N PRO A 189 0.14 16.78 -12.62
CA PRO A 189 -1.30 16.62 -12.55
C PRO A 189 -1.87 17.30 -11.30
N PRO A 190 -3.18 17.64 -11.32
CA PRO A 190 -3.84 18.25 -10.17
C PRO A 190 -3.80 17.33 -8.95
N PRO A 191 -3.84 17.90 -7.72
CA PRO A 191 -3.83 17.13 -6.49
C PRO A 191 -4.96 16.10 -6.45
N GLY A 192 -4.60 14.82 -6.18
CA GLY A 192 -5.51 13.69 -6.16
C GLY A 192 -5.47 12.82 -7.42
N ASP A 193 -4.85 13.26 -8.52
CA ASP A 193 -4.76 12.46 -9.78
C ASP A 193 -3.90 11.20 -9.59
N LEU A 194 -2.72 11.32 -8.98
CA LEU A 194 -1.82 10.17 -8.83
C LEU A 194 -2.39 9.13 -7.88
N ILE A 195 -2.93 9.56 -6.73
CA ILE A 195 -3.53 8.62 -5.77
C ILE A 195 -4.83 8.01 -6.32
N GLY A 196 -5.65 8.77 -7.02
CA GLY A 196 -6.84 8.26 -7.68
C GLY A 196 -6.51 7.16 -8.70
N ARG A 197 -5.50 7.38 -9.54
CA ARG A 197 -5.00 6.37 -10.49
C ARG A 197 -4.41 5.16 -9.80
N TYR A 198 -3.63 5.37 -8.74
CA TYR A 198 -3.11 4.28 -7.91
C TYR A 198 -4.25 3.41 -7.40
N CYS A 199 -5.28 4.01 -6.79
CA CYS A 199 -6.43 3.29 -6.26
C CYS A 199 -7.12 2.45 -7.34
N VAL A 200 -7.41 3.03 -8.51
CA VAL A 200 -8.06 2.31 -9.61
C VAL A 200 -7.19 1.15 -10.10
N LEU A 201 -5.92 1.42 -10.44
CA LEU A 201 -5.04 0.41 -11.03
C LEU A 201 -4.71 -0.71 -10.04
N ALA A 202 -4.44 -0.37 -8.77
CA ALA A 202 -4.17 -1.36 -7.73
C ALA A 202 -5.41 -2.22 -7.43
N ALA A 203 -6.60 -1.61 -7.40
CA ALA A 203 -7.85 -2.32 -7.21
C ALA A 203 -8.16 -3.28 -8.35
N VAL A 204 -7.99 -2.86 -9.61
CA VAL A 204 -8.17 -3.72 -10.78
C VAL A 204 -7.18 -4.89 -10.77
N ALA A 205 -5.90 -4.61 -10.50
CA ALA A 205 -4.88 -5.66 -10.41
C ALA A 205 -5.21 -6.66 -9.28
N ARG A 206 -5.59 -6.15 -8.09
CA ARG A 206 -5.94 -6.99 -6.95
C ARG A 206 -7.18 -7.83 -7.23
N PHE A 207 -8.21 -7.25 -7.82
CA PHE A 207 -9.43 -7.98 -8.20
C PHE A 207 -9.12 -9.13 -9.17
N ALA A 208 -8.32 -8.86 -10.21
CA ALA A 208 -7.96 -9.86 -11.22
C ALA A 208 -7.10 -11.00 -10.63
N ILE A 209 -6.10 -10.66 -9.82
CA ILE A 209 -5.22 -11.66 -9.19
C ILE A 209 -5.99 -12.52 -8.17
N GLU A 210 -6.97 -11.94 -7.50
CA GLU A 210 -7.80 -12.66 -6.55
C GLU A 210 -8.57 -13.82 -7.18
N CYS A 211 -8.89 -13.78 -8.47
CA CYS A 211 -9.55 -14.87 -9.18
C CYS A 211 -8.72 -16.17 -9.21
N VAL A 212 -7.40 -16.08 -9.04
CA VAL A 212 -6.50 -17.24 -9.00
C VAL A 212 -5.97 -17.54 -7.60
N ARG A 213 -6.39 -16.78 -6.56
CA ARG A 213 -6.00 -17.01 -5.15
C ARG A 213 -6.91 -18.05 -4.49
N ARG A 214 -6.44 -18.63 -3.38
CA ARG A 214 -7.16 -19.64 -2.59
C ARG A 214 -8.10 -19.06 -1.53
N ASN A 215 -8.40 -17.76 -1.60
CA ASN A 215 -9.26 -17.12 -0.62
C ASN A 215 -10.71 -17.57 -0.77
N PRO A 216 -11.43 -17.82 0.35
CA PRO A 216 -12.82 -18.26 0.29
C PRO A 216 -13.71 -17.15 -0.26
N ALA A 217 -14.66 -17.53 -1.10
CA ALA A 217 -15.73 -16.66 -1.54
C ALA A 217 -16.66 -16.34 -0.34
N TRP A 218 -17.13 -15.11 -0.28
CA TRP A 218 -18.02 -14.64 0.78
C TRP A 218 -19.39 -14.30 0.21
N LEU A 219 -19.64 -13.08 -0.20
CA LEU A 219 -20.92 -12.60 -0.68
C LEU A 219 -20.96 -12.60 -2.22
N LEU A 220 -22.04 -13.11 -2.82
CA LEU A 220 -22.23 -13.19 -4.29
C LEU A 220 -21.09 -13.92 -5.04
N GLY A 221 -20.42 -14.87 -4.39
CA GLY A 221 -19.31 -15.60 -5.01
C GLY A 221 -18.01 -14.82 -5.11
N LEU A 222 -17.95 -13.59 -4.55
CA LEU A 222 -16.76 -12.77 -4.50
C LEU A 222 -16.07 -12.88 -3.14
N THR A 223 -14.75 -12.78 -3.13
CA THR A 223 -13.97 -12.72 -1.88
C THR A 223 -14.08 -11.33 -1.24
N THR A 224 -13.77 -11.25 0.05
CA THR A 224 -13.69 -9.95 0.76
C THR A 224 -12.73 -8.99 0.07
N ALA A 225 -11.61 -9.50 -0.47
CA ALA A 225 -10.63 -8.68 -1.18
C ALA A 225 -11.19 -8.11 -2.50
N GLN A 226 -12.04 -8.86 -3.21
CA GLN A 226 -12.71 -8.37 -4.42
C GLN A 226 -13.74 -7.27 -4.10
N TRP A 227 -14.53 -7.43 -3.05
CA TRP A 227 -15.47 -6.40 -2.60
C TRP A 227 -14.75 -5.10 -2.24
N MET A 228 -13.65 -5.21 -1.50
CA MET A 228 -12.84 -4.05 -1.14
C MET A 228 -12.19 -3.41 -2.36
N SER A 229 -11.70 -4.21 -3.30
CA SER A 229 -11.15 -3.70 -4.56
C SER A 229 -12.21 -2.90 -5.32
N GLY A 230 -13.45 -3.37 -5.37
CA GLY A 230 -14.57 -2.62 -5.93
C GLY A 230 -14.78 -1.25 -5.26
N GLY A 231 -14.78 -1.22 -3.93
CA GLY A 231 -14.91 0.03 -3.16
C GLY A 231 -13.74 1.00 -3.39
N VAL A 232 -12.51 0.49 -3.40
CA VAL A 232 -11.29 1.31 -3.65
C VAL A 232 -11.28 1.83 -5.08
N ALA A 233 -11.68 1.02 -6.07
CA ALA A 233 -11.80 1.45 -7.46
C ALA A 233 -12.85 2.57 -7.60
N ALA A 234 -14.02 2.41 -6.99
CA ALA A 234 -15.08 3.42 -7.02
C ALA A 234 -14.61 4.74 -6.39
N ALA A 235 -13.96 4.68 -5.22
CA ALA A 235 -13.37 5.87 -4.58
C ALA A 235 -12.30 6.54 -5.47
N GLY A 236 -11.44 5.76 -6.11
CA GLY A 236 -10.43 6.26 -7.04
C GLY A 236 -11.06 6.96 -8.26
N VAL A 237 -12.11 6.36 -8.85
CA VAL A 237 -12.84 6.97 -9.99
C VAL A 237 -13.54 8.27 -9.58
N LEU A 238 -14.19 8.29 -8.42
CA LEU A 238 -14.84 9.50 -7.92
C LEU A 238 -13.83 10.62 -7.69
N LEU A 239 -12.67 10.29 -7.12
CA LEU A 239 -11.59 11.25 -6.92
C LEU A 239 -11.08 11.80 -8.26
N LEU A 240 -10.86 10.94 -9.26
CA LEU A 240 -10.41 11.37 -10.59
C LEU A 240 -11.44 12.27 -11.29
N ARG A 241 -12.74 11.99 -11.17
CA ARG A 241 -13.79 12.88 -11.69
C ARG A 241 -13.73 14.23 -11.02
N HIS A 242 -13.68 14.25 -9.70
CA HIS A 242 -13.60 15.52 -8.94
C HIS A 242 -12.37 16.35 -9.34
N THR A 243 -11.21 15.75 -9.52
CA THR A 243 -9.98 16.46 -9.94
C THR A 243 -10.08 16.99 -11.37
N THR A 244 -10.76 16.26 -12.26
CA THR A 244 -10.98 16.70 -13.66
C THR A 244 -11.97 17.88 -13.70
N ASP A 245 -13.06 17.81 -12.96
CA ASP A 245 -14.08 18.86 -12.90
C ASP A 245 -13.50 20.13 -12.28
N ALA A 246 -12.69 20.02 -11.21
CA ALA A 246 -12.01 21.15 -10.59
C ALA A 246 -10.98 21.81 -11.53
N ALA A 247 -10.33 21.05 -12.40
CA ALA A 247 -9.39 21.57 -13.40
C ALA A 247 -10.10 22.20 -14.61
N ALA A 248 -11.34 21.81 -14.89
CA ALA A 248 -12.16 22.33 -16.00
C ALA A 248 -12.99 23.56 -15.60
N ALA A 249 -13.14 23.84 -14.30
CA ALA A 249 -13.86 25.02 -13.81
C ALA A 249 -13.16 26.31 -14.31
N PRO A 250 -13.87 27.24 -14.99
CA PRO A 250 -13.26 28.48 -15.44
C PRO A 250 -12.67 29.24 -14.24
N GLN A 251 -11.46 29.76 -14.39
CA GLN A 251 -10.89 30.76 -13.49
C GLN A 251 -11.69 32.07 -13.68
N GLU A 252 -12.90 32.11 -13.11
CA GLU A 252 -13.67 33.32 -13.13
C GLU A 252 -13.05 34.36 -12.20
N ALA A 253 -12.74 35.51 -12.80
CA ALA A 253 -12.61 36.82 -12.23
C ALA A 253 -11.37 37.15 -11.38
N GLY A 254 -10.30 37.41 -12.08
CA GLY A 254 -9.27 38.37 -11.64
C GLY A 254 -9.23 39.63 -12.52
N VAL A 255 -10.35 40.00 -13.20
CA VAL A 255 -10.42 41.23 -14.03
C VAL A 255 -11.62 42.05 -13.55
N GLY A 256 -11.38 42.95 -12.62
CA GLY A 256 -12.42 43.88 -12.20
C GLY A 256 -12.10 44.66 -10.93
N ALA A 257 -11.05 45.48 -10.93
CA ALA A 257 -10.97 46.68 -10.08
C ALA A 257 -9.68 47.46 -10.37
N SER A 258 -9.61 48.08 -11.52
CA SER A 258 -8.69 49.20 -11.73
C SER A 258 -9.17 50.01 -12.92
N ASP A 259 -10.28 50.74 -12.72
CA ASP A 259 -10.61 51.94 -13.49
C ASP A 259 -11.72 52.64 -12.75
N ALA A 260 -11.34 53.60 -11.92
CA ALA A 260 -12.16 54.73 -11.57
C ALA A 260 -11.25 55.96 -11.43
N PRO A 261 -11.63 57.09 -12.01
CA PRO A 261 -10.79 58.27 -12.27
C PRO A 261 -10.38 59.04 -11.04
#